data_87a4cc3ef6a009e2625f343a2f770c57
#
_entry.id   87a4cc3ef6a009e2625f343a2f770c57
#
_cell.length_a   1.000
_cell.length_b   1.000
_cell.length_c   1.000
_cell.angle_alpha   90.00
_cell.angle_beta   90.00
_cell.angle_gamma   90.00
#
_symmetry.space_group_name_H-M   'P 1'
#
loop_
_entity.id
_entity.type
_entity.pdbx_description
1 polymer ?
#
loop_
_entity_poly.entity_id
_entity_poly.type
_entity_poly.pdbx_seq_one_letter_code
_entity_poly.pdbx_strand_id
1 'polypeptide(L)'
;MNTNSLSRLWIMMRREVWESPFSFKWTPVIVVGFILLFTILALIIGARVDNEMVFTKDGIRQFAEMAVEQRSLLLYGVTISISAIFTQVMFVVVVFYLAGCLYDDRRDRSILFWKSLPISDTMTVASKILTAIVLAPLVYLAGTILIQILIMLIATCYSFLAGVNPFTTFWGPSNLPSMWLLLLFGGLVQGLWLLPLYAWILFCSSWAPRLPILIAVLVPVLIGIFQQFWSFFSDFRFSTENIMLTILERIGRGVVPATIEWDQITDGSERLTRPAEEMFMSYGSVVDSLFSLQMWIGIAIGIVFIVASIWFRKRATDS
;
A
#
# COMPACT_ATOMS: atom_id res chain seq x y z
N MET A 1 -17.00 -22.83 -7.61
CA MET A 1 -17.44 -21.49 -8.11
C MET A 1 -17.60 -21.61 -9.61
N ASN A 2 -18.81 -21.38 -10.17
CA ASN A 2 -19.03 -21.46 -11.62
C ASN A 2 -18.25 -20.36 -12.34
N THR A 3 -17.71 -20.64 -13.53
CA THR A 3 -17.01 -19.67 -14.39
C THR A 3 -17.76 -18.35 -14.55
N ASN A 4 -19.09 -18.41 -14.57
CA ASN A 4 -19.99 -17.25 -14.62
C ASN A 4 -19.94 -16.34 -13.37
N SER A 5 -19.60 -16.85 -12.18
CA SER A 5 -19.54 -16.05 -10.95
C SER A 5 -18.22 -15.27 -10.83
N LEU A 6 -17.11 -15.85 -11.27
CA LEU A 6 -15.80 -15.18 -11.32
C LEU A 6 -15.78 -14.04 -12.35
N SER A 7 -16.34 -14.28 -13.53
CA SER A 7 -16.44 -13.25 -14.57
C SER A 7 -17.30 -12.06 -14.13
N ARG A 8 -18.43 -12.32 -13.44
CA ARG A 8 -19.28 -11.26 -12.85
C ARG A 8 -18.53 -10.47 -11.79
N LEU A 9 -17.79 -11.13 -10.89
CA LEU A 9 -17.00 -10.46 -9.86
C LEU A 9 -15.93 -9.56 -10.47
N TRP A 10 -15.20 -10.04 -11.50
CA TRP A 10 -14.22 -9.24 -12.24
C TRP A 10 -14.84 -8.00 -12.90
N ILE A 11 -16.00 -8.17 -13.54
CA ILE A 11 -16.73 -7.03 -14.14
C ILE A 11 -17.08 -5.99 -13.07
N MET A 12 -17.52 -6.44 -11.89
CA MET A 12 -17.87 -5.54 -10.78
C MET A 12 -16.62 -4.82 -10.23
N MET A 13 -15.50 -5.50 -10.05
CA MET A 13 -14.25 -4.86 -9.64
C MET A 13 -13.79 -3.82 -10.67
N ARG A 14 -13.88 -4.15 -11.96
CA ARG A 14 -13.56 -3.20 -13.04
C ARG A 14 -14.48 -1.97 -13.01
N ARG A 15 -15.76 -2.16 -12.67
CA ARG A 15 -16.71 -1.08 -12.50
C ARG A 15 -16.28 -0.13 -11.36
N GLU A 16 -15.85 -0.65 -10.20
CA GLU A 16 -15.37 0.17 -9.08
C GLU A 16 -14.24 1.13 -9.50
N VAL A 17 -13.33 0.68 -10.38
CA VAL A 17 -12.27 1.55 -10.94
C VAL A 17 -12.87 2.69 -11.78
N TRP A 18 -13.94 2.42 -12.51
CA TRP A 18 -14.59 3.44 -13.36
C TRP A 18 -15.43 4.41 -12.54
N GLU A 19 -16.05 3.96 -11.47
CA GLU A 19 -16.83 4.79 -10.53
C GLU A 19 -15.94 5.67 -9.66
N SER A 20 -14.70 5.23 -9.37
CA SER A 20 -13.73 5.97 -8.56
C SER A 20 -12.45 6.31 -9.35
N PRO A 21 -12.55 7.09 -10.45
CA PRO A 21 -11.40 7.35 -11.33
C PRO A 21 -10.29 8.14 -10.64
N PHE A 22 -10.62 9.00 -9.68
CA PHE A 22 -9.61 9.73 -8.90
C PHE A 22 -8.75 8.77 -8.08
N SER A 23 -9.36 7.80 -7.42
CA SER A 23 -8.65 6.82 -6.57
C SER A 23 -7.73 5.89 -7.35
N PHE A 24 -8.18 5.37 -8.50
CA PHE A 24 -7.48 4.28 -9.20
C PHE A 24 -6.79 4.70 -10.51
N LYS A 25 -7.12 5.86 -11.08
CA LYS A 25 -6.52 6.33 -12.32
C LYS A 25 -5.69 7.58 -12.10
N TRP A 26 -6.30 8.65 -11.60
CA TRP A 26 -5.63 9.94 -11.54
C TRP A 26 -4.59 10.03 -10.43
N THR A 27 -4.83 9.48 -9.26
CA THR A 27 -3.88 9.55 -8.14
C THR A 27 -2.55 8.87 -8.47
N PRO A 28 -2.48 7.62 -9.00
CA PRO A 28 -1.20 7.04 -9.42
C PRO A 28 -0.48 7.86 -10.49
N VAL A 29 -1.23 8.42 -11.46
CA VAL A 29 -0.65 9.27 -12.53
C VAL A 29 -0.08 10.57 -11.95
N ILE A 30 -0.79 11.21 -11.01
CA ILE A 30 -0.31 12.42 -10.32
C ILE A 30 0.96 12.12 -9.53
N VAL A 31 1.03 11.01 -8.82
CA VAL A 31 2.22 10.59 -8.07
C VAL A 31 3.41 10.36 -9.00
N VAL A 32 3.20 9.66 -10.13
CA VAL A 32 4.22 9.50 -11.18
C VAL A 32 4.71 10.86 -11.67
N GLY A 33 3.79 11.76 -12.03
CA GLY A 33 4.12 13.09 -12.53
C GLY A 33 4.88 13.93 -11.50
N PHE A 34 4.49 13.85 -10.23
CA PHE A 34 5.13 14.55 -9.14
C PHE A 34 6.58 14.07 -8.92
N ILE A 35 6.81 12.76 -8.82
CA ILE A 35 8.15 12.19 -8.67
C ILE A 35 9.01 12.52 -9.88
N LEU A 36 8.47 12.40 -11.10
CA LEU A 36 9.18 12.74 -12.32
C LEU A 36 9.58 14.23 -12.34
N LEU A 37 8.66 15.13 -11.98
CA LEU A 37 8.93 16.56 -11.87
C LEU A 37 10.08 16.84 -10.90
N PHE A 38 10.04 16.25 -9.70
CA PHE A 38 11.12 16.42 -8.72
C PHE A 38 12.45 15.85 -9.20
N THR A 39 12.42 14.70 -9.89
CA THR A 39 13.62 14.12 -10.51
C THR A 39 14.23 15.08 -11.54
N ILE A 40 13.41 15.65 -12.44
CA ILE A 40 13.87 16.60 -13.44
C ILE A 40 14.39 17.89 -12.80
N LEU A 41 13.69 18.42 -11.77
CA LEU A 41 14.14 19.61 -11.04
C LEU A 41 15.50 19.34 -10.33
N ALA A 42 15.64 18.17 -9.70
CA ALA A 42 16.91 17.79 -9.06
C ALA A 42 18.05 17.71 -10.08
N LEU A 43 17.80 17.20 -11.28
CA LEU A 43 18.80 17.18 -12.37
C LEU A 43 19.17 18.61 -12.85
N ILE A 44 18.19 19.51 -13.00
CA ILE A 44 18.45 20.89 -13.44
C ILE A 44 19.23 21.68 -12.37
N ILE A 45 18.84 21.52 -11.10
CA ILE A 45 19.48 22.20 -9.98
C ILE A 45 20.89 21.61 -9.79
N GLY A 46 21.04 20.30 -9.80
CA GLY A 46 22.33 19.61 -9.66
C GLY A 46 23.32 19.94 -10.78
N ALA A 47 22.83 20.27 -11.98
CA ALA A 47 23.67 20.76 -13.07
C ALA A 47 24.18 22.21 -12.88
N ARG A 48 23.55 22.98 -11.96
CA ARG A 48 23.90 24.40 -11.71
C ARG A 48 24.69 24.63 -10.42
N VAL A 49 24.56 23.70 -9.47
CA VAL A 49 25.27 23.77 -8.16
C VAL A 49 26.49 22.88 -8.25
N ASP A 50 27.67 23.46 -8.04
CA ASP A 50 28.94 22.80 -8.19
C ASP A 50 29.10 21.47 -7.44
N ASN A 51 29.55 20.49 -8.19
CA ASN A 51 30.55 19.45 -7.93
C ASN A 51 30.26 18.22 -7.07
N GLU A 52 29.22 18.10 -6.27
CA GLU A 52 29.05 16.87 -5.44
C GLU A 52 27.79 16.06 -5.70
N MET A 53 26.96 16.44 -6.65
CA MET A 53 25.73 15.67 -6.92
C MET A 53 25.96 14.53 -7.93
N VAL A 54 25.40 13.36 -7.60
CA VAL A 54 25.41 12.10 -8.37
C VAL A 54 24.95 12.25 -9.83
N PHE A 55 24.24 13.34 -10.16
CA PHE A 55 23.68 13.60 -11.49
C PHE A 55 24.58 14.42 -12.44
N THR A 56 25.77 14.80 -12.03
CA THR A 56 26.78 15.34 -12.93
C THR A 56 27.47 14.20 -13.68
N LYS A 57 28.10 14.49 -14.83
CA LYS A 57 28.88 13.48 -15.56
C LYS A 57 29.94 12.81 -14.69
N ASP A 58 30.59 13.60 -13.83
CA ASP A 58 31.61 13.10 -12.92
C ASP A 58 31.00 12.29 -11.78
N GLY A 59 29.84 12.69 -11.24
CA GLY A 59 29.10 11.91 -10.26
C GLY A 59 28.65 10.54 -10.78
N ILE A 60 28.23 10.44 -12.06
CA ILE A 60 27.90 9.15 -12.68
C ILE A 60 29.13 8.27 -12.86
N ARG A 61 30.28 8.87 -13.24
CA ARG A 61 31.54 8.13 -13.32
C ARG A 61 32.00 7.62 -11.96
N GLN A 62 31.96 8.48 -10.94
CA GLN A 62 32.25 8.11 -9.57
C GLN A 62 31.31 7.00 -9.06
N PHE A 63 30.01 7.09 -9.34
CA PHE A 63 29.04 6.03 -9.04
C PHE A 63 29.38 4.72 -9.76
N ALA A 64 29.81 4.77 -11.00
CA ALA A 64 30.20 3.59 -11.78
C ALA A 64 31.50 2.92 -11.25
N GLU A 65 32.39 3.68 -10.60
CA GLU A 65 33.62 3.19 -10.00
C GLU A 65 33.40 2.55 -8.61
N MET A 66 32.24 2.79 -7.98
CA MET A 66 31.90 2.14 -6.70
C MET A 66 31.79 0.63 -6.85
N ALA A 67 32.02 -0.10 -5.75
CA ALA A 67 31.80 -1.55 -5.71
C ALA A 67 30.34 -1.90 -6.06
N VAL A 68 30.12 -3.05 -6.70
CA VAL A 68 28.78 -3.48 -7.16
C VAL A 68 27.79 -3.55 -6.00
N GLU A 69 28.25 -4.00 -4.83
CA GLU A 69 27.46 -4.13 -3.61
C GLU A 69 26.96 -2.76 -3.11
N GLN A 70 27.82 -1.74 -3.16
CA GLN A 70 27.45 -0.38 -2.76
C GLN A 70 26.44 0.24 -3.74
N ARG A 71 26.64 0.02 -5.05
CA ARG A 71 25.70 0.48 -6.08
C ARG A 71 24.33 -0.19 -5.93
N SER A 72 24.31 -1.50 -5.73
CA SER A 72 23.05 -2.24 -5.52
C SER A 72 22.30 -1.75 -4.27
N LEU A 73 23.00 -1.52 -3.16
CA LEU A 73 22.43 -0.98 -1.93
C LEU A 73 21.72 0.37 -2.16
N LEU A 74 22.42 1.30 -2.85
CA LEU A 74 21.86 2.63 -3.15
C LEU A 74 20.65 2.53 -4.10
N LEU A 75 20.73 1.69 -5.14
CA LEU A 75 19.64 1.50 -6.10
C LEU A 75 18.43 0.84 -5.45
N TYR A 76 18.62 -0.16 -4.59
CA TYR A 76 17.52 -0.76 -3.81
C TYR A 76 16.91 0.27 -2.86
N GLY A 77 17.72 1.05 -2.16
CA GLY A 77 17.21 2.12 -1.30
C GLY A 77 16.31 3.11 -2.02
N VAL A 78 16.72 3.57 -3.22
CA VAL A 78 15.92 4.48 -4.04
C VAL A 78 14.64 3.80 -4.53
N THR A 79 14.72 2.58 -5.07
CA THR A 79 13.56 1.87 -5.60
C THR A 79 12.53 1.53 -4.52
N ILE A 80 12.96 1.15 -3.33
CA ILE A 80 12.09 0.92 -2.17
C ILE A 80 11.47 2.22 -1.69
N SER A 81 12.21 3.31 -1.61
CA SER A 81 11.68 4.61 -1.19
C SER A 81 10.56 5.08 -2.13
N ILE A 82 10.73 4.93 -3.43
CA ILE A 82 9.69 5.21 -4.43
C ILE A 82 8.47 4.30 -4.18
N SER A 83 8.69 3.01 -3.97
CA SER A 83 7.62 2.04 -3.70
C SER A 83 6.87 2.37 -2.41
N ALA A 84 7.57 2.82 -1.37
CA ALA A 84 6.98 3.24 -0.11
C ALA A 84 6.02 4.44 -0.29
N ILE A 85 6.39 5.43 -1.11
CA ILE A 85 5.52 6.57 -1.42
C ILE A 85 4.22 6.09 -2.05
N PHE A 86 4.29 5.20 -3.06
CA PHE A 86 3.10 4.63 -3.69
C PHE A 86 2.24 3.84 -2.73
N THR A 87 2.86 3.06 -1.85
CA THR A 87 2.16 2.25 -0.84
C THR A 87 1.43 3.14 0.17
N GLN A 88 2.07 4.21 0.64
CA GLN A 88 1.45 5.17 1.57
C GLN A 88 0.27 5.90 0.93
N VAL A 89 0.43 6.39 -0.30
CA VAL A 89 -0.65 7.05 -1.05
C VAL A 89 -1.79 6.07 -1.30
N MET A 90 -1.48 4.84 -1.72
CA MET A 90 -2.47 3.78 -1.91
C MET A 90 -3.27 3.53 -0.63
N PHE A 91 -2.61 3.40 0.53
CA PHE A 91 -3.28 3.20 1.81
C PHE A 91 -4.29 4.29 2.09
N VAL A 92 -3.88 5.56 1.99
CA VAL A 92 -4.77 6.71 2.22
C VAL A 92 -5.97 6.68 1.26
N VAL A 93 -5.73 6.45 -0.01
CA VAL A 93 -6.79 6.40 -1.03
C VAL A 93 -7.76 5.24 -0.79
N VAL A 94 -7.27 4.06 -0.43
CA VAL A 94 -8.11 2.89 -0.11
C VAL A 94 -8.97 3.15 1.12
N VAL A 95 -8.44 3.81 2.15
CA VAL A 95 -9.21 4.21 3.36
C VAL A 95 -10.39 5.11 2.97
N PHE A 96 -10.15 6.15 2.17
CA PHE A 96 -11.23 7.06 1.72
C PHE A 96 -12.21 6.36 0.79
N TYR A 97 -11.73 5.52 -0.13
CA TYR A 97 -12.57 4.72 -1.02
C TYR A 97 -13.52 3.81 -0.21
N LEU A 98 -13.00 3.04 0.75
CA LEU A 98 -13.80 2.14 1.57
C LEU A 98 -14.78 2.90 2.48
N ALA A 99 -14.39 4.05 2.98
CA ALA A 99 -15.28 4.90 3.79
C ALA A 99 -16.49 5.42 2.98
N GLY A 100 -16.27 5.74 1.70
CA GLY A 100 -17.32 6.27 0.82
C GLY A 100 -18.17 5.18 0.14
N CYS A 101 -17.58 4.08 -0.27
CA CYS A 101 -18.12 3.18 -1.29
C CYS A 101 -19.52 2.54 -1.00
N LEU A 102 -19.89 2.30 0.25
CA LEU A 102 -21.24 1.83 0.62
C LEU A 102 -22.14 2.99 1.11
N TYR A 103 -21.49 4.00 1.70
CA TYR A 103 -22.20 5.20 2.17
C TYR A 103 -22.76 6.00 1.00
N ASP A 104 -22.00 6.23 -0.05
CA ASP A 104 -22.43 6.98 -1.23
C ASP A 104 -23.56 6.24 -1.96
N ASP A 105 -23.49 4.91 -2.08
CA ASP A 105 -24.60 4.08 -2.62
C ASP A 105 -25.93 4.36 -1.90
N ARG A 106 -25.92 4.60 -0.57
CA ARG A 106 -27.10 4.93 0.22
C ARG A 106 -27.52 6.38 0.10
N ARG A 107 -26.54 7.29 0.23
CA ARG A 107 -26.77 8.74 0.17
C ARG A 107 -27.42 9.17 -1.15
N ASP A 108 -26.92 8.62 -2.25
CA ASP A 108 -27.35 8.97 -3.61
C ASP A 108 -28.55 8.11 -4.08
N ARG A 109 -29.09 7.26 -3.18
CA ARG A 109 -30.19 6.31 -3.46
C ARG A 109 -29.92 5.33 -4.61
N SER A 110 -28.69 5.22 -5.05
CA SER A 110 -28.30 4.27 -6.11
C SER A 110 -28.42 2.81 -5.65
N ILE A 111 -28.53 2.57 -4.35
CA ILE A 111 -28.78 1.25 -3.78
C ILE A 111 -30.05 0.59 -4.34
N LEU A 112 -31.11 1.37 -4.64
CA LEU A 112 -32.36 0.86 -5.22
C LEU A 112 -32.13 0.31 -6.63
N PHE A 113 -31.36 1.05 -7.42
CA PHE A 113 -30.96 0.59 -8.76
C PHE A 113 -30.16 -0.71 -8.68
N TRP A 114 -29.19 -0.79 -7.75
CA TRP A 114 -28.37 -1.99 -7.59
C TRP A 114 -29.17 -3.20 -7.10
N LYS A 115 -30.18 -3.00 -6.24
CA LYS A 115 -31.08 -4.06 -5.78
C LYS A 115 -32.05 -4.55 -6.86
N SER A 116 -32.30 -3.76 -7.91
CA SER A 116 -33.11 -4.20 -9.05
C SER A 116 -32.38 -5.11 -10.03
N LEU A 117 -31.03 -5.14 -9.95
CA LEU A 117 -30.21 -6.02 -10.77
C LEU A 117 -30.08 -7.41 -10.13
N PRO A 118 -29.86 -8.48 -10.92
CA PRO A 118 -29.68 -9.84 -10.40
C PRO A 118 -28.26 -10.05 -9.80
N ILE A 119 -27.87 -9.14 -8.91
CA ILE A 119 -26.56 -9.12 -8.22
C ILE A 119 -26.84 -9.24 -6.73
N SER A 120 -26.16 -10.18 -6.05
CA SER A 120 -26.28 -10.34 -4.61
C SER A 120 -25.52 -9.27 -3.83
N ASP A 121 -26.04 -8.87 -2.65
CA ASP A 121 -25.35 -7.96 -1.74
C ASP A 121 -23.96 -8.48 -1.34
N THR A 122 -23.83 -9.81 -1.21
CA THR A 122 -22.54 -10.47 -0.95
C THR A 122 -21.53 -10.21 -2.05
N MET A 123 -21.95 -10.27 -3.32
CA MET A 123 -21.08 -10.01 -4.46
C MET A 123 -20.66 -8.54 -4.53
N THR A 124 -21.57 -7.62 -4.20
CA THR A 124 -21.28 -6.18 -4.16
C THR A 124 -20.27 -5.85 -3.05
N VAL A 125 -20.44 -6.38 -1.84
CA VAL A 125 -19.48 -6.15 -0.75
C VAL A 125 -18.14 -6.82 -1.05
N ALA A 126 -18.17 -8.04 -1.60
CA ALA A 126 -16.95 -8.75 -1.99
C ALA A 126 -16.17 -8.01 -3.09
N SER A 127 -16.85 -7.44 -4.09
CA SER A 127 -16.15 -6.67 -5.14
C SER A 127 -15.44 -5.46 -4.57
N LYS A 128 -16.04 -4.72 -3.62
CA LYS A 128 -15.45 -3.53 -2.99
C LYS A 128 -14.22 -3.88 -2.15
N ILE A 129 -14.29 -4.93 -1.32
CA ILE A 129 -13.13 -5.34 -0.51
C ILE A 129 -12.02 -5.94 -1.38
N LEU A 130 -12.36 -6.74 -2.41
CA LEU A 130 -11.36 -7.28 -3.33
C LEU A 130 -10.71 -6.19 -4.19
N THR A 131 -11.43 -5.15 -4.55
CA THR A 131 -10.85 -3.96 -5.19
C THR A 131 -9.80 -3.33 -4.29
N ALA A 132 -10.06 -3.20 -2.99
CA ALA A 132 -9.12 -2.64 -2.03
C ALA A 132 -7.86 -3.51 -1.81
N ILE A 133 -8.00 -4.84 -1.67
CA ILE A 133 -6.89 -5.74 -1.31
C ILE A 133 -6.14 -6.34 -2.50
N VAL A 134 -6.73 -6.33 -3.71
CA VAL A 134 -6.10 -6.92 -4.90
C VAL A 134 -5.90 -5.86 -5.98
N LEU A 135 -6.96 -5.17 -6.38
CA LEU A 135 -6.89 -4.30 -7.54
C LEU A 135 -6.11 -3.01 -7.26
N ALA A 136 -6.28 -2.41 -6.07
CA ALA A 136 -5.50 -1.23 -5.68
C ALA A 136 -3.99 -1.51 -5.66
N PRO A 137 -3.47 -2.56 -4.99
CA PRO A 137 -2.05 -2.89 -5.05
C PRO A 137 -1.53 -3.09 -6.48
N LEU A 138 -2.29 -3.74 -7.36
CA LEU A 138 -1.89 -3.95 -8.75
C LEU A 138 -1.78 -2.63 -9.53
N VAL A 139 -2.75 -1.72 -9.36
CA VAL A 139 -2.76 -0.42 -10.04
C VAL A 139 -1.60 0.46 -9.57
N TYR A 140 -1.37 0.51 -8.24
CA TYR A 140 -0.29 1.31 -7.67
C TYR A 140 1.09 0.71 -7.96
N LEU A 141 1.22 -0.61 -8.01
CA LEU A 141 2.43 -1.29 -8.47
C LEU A 141 2.73 -0.95 -9.94
N ALA A 142 1.72 -0.90 -10.81
CA ALA A 142 1.92 -0.48 -12.20
C ALA A 142 2.46 0.96 -12.29
N GLY A 143 1.97 1.88 -11.44
CA GLY A 143 2.51 3.23 -11.30
C GLY A 143 3.96 3.25 -10.81
N THR A 144 4.27 2.42 -9.82
CA THR A 144 5.64 2.24 -9.29
C THR A 144 6.59 1.74 -10.38
N ILE A 145 6.20 0.71 -11.12
CA ILE A 145 6.99 0.16 -12.23
C ILE A 145 7.23 1.24 -13.30
N LEU A 146 6.18 1.99 -13.65
CA LEU A 146 6.28 3.04 -14.67
C LEU A 146 7.31 4.10 -14.27
N ILE A 147 7.25 4.64 -13.06
CA ILE A 147 8.19 5.69 -12.63
C ILE A 147 9.62 5.15 -12.50
N GLN A 148 9.80 3.93 -11.99
CA GLN A 148 11.12 3.30 -11.90
C GLN A 148 11.75 3.10 -13.28
N ILE A 149 10.98 2.65 -14.28
CA ILE A 149 11.45 2.57 -15.67
C ILE A 149 11.83 3.94 -16.21
N LEU A 150 11.00 4.98 -15.97
CA LEU A 150 11.30 6.34 -16.44
C LEU A 150 12.59 6.89 -15.84
N ILE A 151 12.80 6.68 -14.53
CA ILE A 151 14.04 7.09 -13.85
C ILE A 151 15.25 6.32 -14.41
N MET A 152 15.13 5.01 -14.66
CA MET A 152 16.19 4.20 -15.26
C MET A 152 16.51 4.64 -16.70
N LEU A 153 15.50 5.05 -17.48
CA LEU A 153 15.73 5.62 -18.83
C LEU A 153 16.48 6.94 -18.75
N ILE A 154 16.13 7.81 -17.81
CA ILE A 154 16.86 9.07 -17.57
C ILE A 154 18.32 8.76 -17.19
N ALA A 155 18.53 7.83 -16.23
CA ALA A 155 19.88 7.42 -15.83
C ALA A 155 20.67 6.82 -17.00
N THR A 156 20.02 6.08 -17.89
CA THR A 156 20.63 5.54 -19.12
C THR A 156 21.09 6.64 -20.05
N CYS A 157 20.27 7.66 -20.30
CA CYS A 157 20.66 8.81 -21.14
C CYS A 157 21.88 9.55 -20.57
N TYR A 158 21.88 9.80 -19.27
CA TYR A 158 23.03 10.46 -18.61
C TYR A 158 24.29 9.59 -18.61
N SER A 159 24.16 8.26 -18.48
CA SER A 159 25.28 7.31 -18.57
C SER A 159 25.98 7.38 -19.93
N PHE A 160 25.22 7.43 -21.02
CA PHE A 160 25.80 7.60 -22.37
C PHE A 160 26.52 8.94 -22.52
N LEU A 161 25.99 10.02 -21.96
CA LEU A 161 26.65 11.33 -21.96
C LEU A 161 27.93 11.35 -21.11
N ALA A 162 28.02 10.52 -20.08
CA ALA A 162 29.20 10.35 -19.23
C ALA A 162 30.23 9.36 -19.79
N GLY A 163 29.89 8.62 -20.88
CA GLY A 163 30.73 7.58 -21.46
C GLY A 163 30.80 6.30 -20.61
N VAL A 164 29.76 6.01 -19.82
CA VAL A 164 29.67 4.85 -18.92
C VAL A 164 28.62 3.88 -19.43
N ASN A 165 28.84 2.57 -19.25
CA ASN A 165 27.86 1.55 -19.64
C ASN A 165 26.68 1.52 -18.67
N PRO A 166 25.45 1.88 -19.08
CA PRO A 166 24.28 1.94 -18.20
C PRO A 166 23.85 0.55 -17.68
N PHE A 167 24.08 -0.50 -18.46
CA PHE A 167 23.66 -1.85 -18.07
C PHE A 167 24.46 -2.39 -16.88
N THR A 168 25.76 -2.18 -16.87
CA THR A 168 26.62 -2.58 -15.76
C THR A 168 26.51 -1.66 -14.56
N THR A 169 26.13 -0.40 -14.78
CA THR A 169 26.10 0.63 -13.72
C THR A 169 24.74 0.67 -13.01
N PHE A 170 23.63 0.60 -13.74
CA PHE A 170 22.28 0.79 -13.20
C PHE A 170 21.39 -0.44 -13.32
N TRP A 171 21.18 -0.96 -14.54
CA TRP A 171 20.20 -2.02 -14.80
C TRP A 171 20.57 -3.36 -14.13
N GLY A 172 21.84 -3.78 -14.22
CA GLY A 172 22.29 -5.03 -13.60
C GLY A 172 22.18 -5.00 -12.07
N PRO A 173 22.83 -4.02 -11.40
CA PRO A 173 22.82 -3.95 -9.95
C PRO A 173 21.42 -3.70 -9.33
N SER A 174 20.48 -3.10 -10.06
CA SER A 174 19.13 -2.79 -9.53
C SER A 174 18.21 -3.98 -9.44
N ASN A 175 18.42 -5.06 -10.21
CA ASN A 175 17.59 -6.28 -10.27
C ASN A 175 16.07 -6.01 -10.21
N LEU A 176 15.61 -5.04 -10.99
CA LEU A 176 14.22 -4.55 -10.96
C LEU A 176 13.15 -5.64 -11.11
N PRO A 177 13.30 -6.66 -12.01
CA PRO A 177 12.26 -7.66 -12.15
C PRO A 177 12.03 -8.47 -10.87
N SER A 178 13.08 -8.84 -10.15
CA SER A 178 12.97 -9.54 -8.86
C SER A 178 12.28 -8.66 -7.82
N MET A 179 12.63 -7.36 -7.79
CA MET A 179 12.00 -6.36 -6.92
C MET A 179 10.51 -6.22 -7.21
N TRP A 180 10.10 -6.14 -8.48
CA TRP A 180 8.68 -6.03 -8.85
C TRP A 180 7.87 -7.27 -8.46
N LEU A 181 8.43 -8.46 -8.60
CA LEU A 181 7.79 -9.70 -8.13
C LEU A 181 7.62 -9.67 -6.62
N LEU A 182 8.64 -9.26 -5.89
CA LEU A 182 8.57 -9.14 -4.43
C LEU A 182 7.52 -8.10 -3.99
N LEU A 183 7.47 -6.94 -4.64
CA LEU A 183 6.46 -5.91 -4.38
C LEU A 183 5.04 -6.39 -4.71
N LEU A 184 4.87 -7.21 -5.76
CA LEU A 184 3.59 -7.81 -6.10
C LEU A 184 3.09 -8.72 -4.97
N PHE A 185 3.91 -9.69 -4.56
CA PHE A 185 3.55 -10.60 -3.48
C PHE A 185 3.41 -9.89 -2.15
N GLY A 186 4.36 -9.00 -1.82
CA GLY A 186 4.31 -8.18 -0.62
C GLY A 186 3.05 -7.30 -0.54
N GLY A 187 2.66 -6.67 -1.65
CA GLY A 187 1.44 -5.86 -1.72
C GLY A 187 0.15 -6.64 -1.51
N LEU A 188 0.07 -7.88 -2.00
CA LEU A 188 -1.07 -8.77 -1.76
C LEU A 188 -1.12 -9.22 -0.29
N VAL A 189 0.02 -9.60 0.28
CA VAL A 189 0.12 -9.98 1.71
C VAL A 189 -0.22 -8.79 2.60
N GLN A 190 0.23 -7.60 2.26
CA GLN A 190 -0.08 -6.36 2.94
C GLN A 190 -1.58 -6.03 2.90
N GLY A 191 -2.25 -6.27 1.77
CA GLY A 191 -3.71 -6.16 1.65
C GLY A 191 -4.45 -7.09 2.62
N LEU A 192 -3.97 -8.33 2.79
CA LEU A 192 -4.50 -9.27 3.78
C LEU A 192 -4.16 -8.86 5.22
N TRP A 193 -2.97 -8.33 5.46
CA TRP A 193 -2.58 -7.80 6.77
C TRP A 193 -3.49 -6.65 7.20
N LEU A 194 -3.84 -5.74 6.30
CA LEU A 194 -4.72 -4.60 6.56
C LEU A 194 -6.21 -4.96 6.48
N LEU A 195 -6.58 -6.20 6.13
CA LEU A 195 -7.97 -6.63 5.97
C LEU A 195 -8.89 -6.28 7.16
N PRO A 196 -8.54 -6.49 8.44
CA PRO A 196 -9.41 -6.12 9.55
C PRO A 196 -9.69 -4.62 9.61
N LEU A 197 -8.71 -3.77 9.30
CA LEU A 197 -8.89 -2.33 9.23
C LEU A 197 -9.79 -1.93 8.05
N TYR A 198 -9.52 -2.46 6.88
CA TYR A 198 -10.33 -2.22 5.67
C TYR A 198 -11.77 -2.68 5.84
N ALA A 199 -11.96 -3.87 6.41
CA ALA A 199 -13.28 -4.41 6.70
C ALA A 199 -14.03 -3.60 7.77
N TRP A 200 -13.34 -3.08 8.79
CA TRP A 200 -13.90 -2.16 9.78
C TRP A 200 -14.39 -0.86 9.14
N ILE A 201 -13.57 -0.23 8.28
CA ILE A 201 -13.96 1.01 7.58
C ILE A 201 -15.16 0.74 6.67
N LEU A 202 -15.14 -0.37 5.93
CA LEU A 202 -16.26 -0.80 5.07
C LEU A 202 -17.53 -1.05 5.89
N PHE A 203 -17.39 -1.65 7.07
CA PHE A 203 -18.50 -1.84 8.01
C PHE A 203 -19.10 -0.49 8.44
N CYS A 204 -18.26 0.46 8.86
CA CYS A 204 -18.73 1.81 9.19
C CYS A 204 -19.43 2.47 8.00
N SER A 205 -18.90 2.31 6.78
CA SER A 205 -19.53 2.79 5.55
C SER A 205 -20.91 2.18 5.31
N SER A 206 -21.18 0.95 5.79
CA SER A 206 -22.46 0.26 5.55
C SER A 206 -23.63 0.78 6.39
N TRP A 207 -23.39 1.39 7.57
CA TRP A 207 -24.45 1.80 8.49
C TRP A 207 -24.38 3.26 8.96
N ALA A 208 -23.22 3.90 8.89
CA ALA A 208 -23.05 5.25 9.39
C ALA A 208 -24.01 6.23 8.70
N PRO A 209 -24.74 7.08 9.46
CA PRO A 209 -25.69 8.03 8.88
C PRO A 209 -25.00 9.24 8.22
N ARG A 210 -23.85 9.64 8.76
CA ARG A 210 -23.01 10.74 8.25
C ARG A 210 -21.55 10.48 8.58
N LEU A 211 -20.62 10.93 7.71
CA LEU A 211 -19.17 10.89 7.92
C LEU A 211 -18.64 9.52 8.42
N PRO A 212 -18.73 8.45 7.61
CA PRO A 212 -18.29 7.10 8.02
C PRO A 212 -16.84 7.06 8.50
N ILE A 213 -15.96 7.84 7.89
CA ILE A 213 -14.54 7.89 8.26
C ILE A 213 -14.34 8.43 9.69
N LEU A 214 -15.14 9.42 10.09
CA LEU A 214 -15.07 9.96 11.45
C LEU A 214 -15.44 8.90 12.48
N ILE A 215 -16.49 8.12 12.22
CA ILE A 215 -16.90 7.03 13.10
C ILE A 215 -15.83 5.93 13.11
N ALA A 216 -15.28 5.59 11.95
CA ALA A 216 -14.24 4.58 11.83
C ALA A 216 -12.99 4.90 12.65
N VAL A 217 -12.63 6.18 12.80
CA VAL A 217 -11.50 6.65 13.61
C VAL A 217 -11.92 6.87 15.06
N LEU A 218 -13.04 7.54 15.31
CA LEU A 218 -13.45 7.95 16.65
C LEU A 218 -13.72 6.76 17.56
N VAL A 219 -14.36 5.70 17.07
CA VAL A 219 -14.73 4.54 17.91
C VAL A 219 -13.49 3.83 18.47
N PRO A 220 -12.48 3.44 17.69
CA PRO A 220 -11.25 2.86 18.24
C PRO A 220 -10.50 3.80 19.19
N VAL A 221 -10.46 5.11 18.87
CA VAL A 221 -9.83 6.11 19.74
C VAL A 221 -10.53 6.19 21.10
N LEU A 222 -11.86 6.25 21.12
CA LEU A 222 -12.63 6.30 22.37
C LEU A 222 -12.44 5.01 23.19
N ILE A 223 -12.41 3.85 22.56
CA ILE A 223 -12.14 2.58 23.25
C ILE A 223 -10.73 2.59 23.85
N GLY A 224 -9.72 3.05 23.12
CA GLY A 224 -8.35 3.14 23.60
C GLY A 224 -8.20 4.12 24.78
N ILE A 225 -8.87 5.28 24.72
CA ILE A 225 -8.92 6.24 25.81
C ILE A 225 -9.62 5.63 27.04
N PHE A 226 -10.73 4.93 26.82
CA PHE A 226 -11.44 4.26 27.91
C PHE A 226 -10.59 3.16 28.57
N GLN A 227 -9.86 2.35 27.80
CA GLN A 227 -8.93 1.36 28.34
C GLN A 227 -7.84 2.01 29.21
N GLN A 228 -7.27 3.13 28.72
CA GLN A 228 -6.23 3.87 29.45
C GLN A 228 -6.78 4.49 30.74
N PHE A 229 -7.96 5.12 30.67
CA PHE A 229 -8.63 5.70 31.83
C PHE A 229 -8.94 4.62 32.89
N TRP A 230 -9.50 3.49 32.46
CA TRP A 230 -9.84 2.39 33.37
C TRP A 230 -8.60 1.82 34.08
N SER A 231 -7.50 1.63 33.37
CA SER A 231 -6.25 1.14 33.95
C SER A 231 -5.62 2.11 34.94
N PHE A 232 -5.93 3.40 34.83
CA PHE A 232 -5.45 4.43 35.77
C PHE A 232 -6.24 4.44 37.10
N PHE A 233 -7.55 4.20 37.06
CA PHE A 233 -8.42 4.26 38.24
C PHE A 233 -8.63 2.90 38.94
N SER A 234 -8.40 1.81 38.25
CA SER A 234 -8.47 0.47 38.83
C SER A 234 -7.11 -0.18 38.71
N ASP A 235 -6.66 -0.90 39.75
CA ASP A 235 -5.49 -1.78 39.68
C ASP A 235 -5.70 -2.94 38.68
N PHE A 236 -6.86 -2.95 38.03
CA PHE A 236 -7.24 -3.91 37.01
C PHE A 236 -6.59 -3.54 35.67
N ARG A 237 -5.51 -4.22 35.35
CA ARG A 237 -4.92 -4.13 34.03
C ARG A 237 -5.63 -5.08 33.08
N PHE A 238 -6.16 -4.54 31.99
CA PHE A 238 -6.57 -5.40 30.89
C PHE A 238 -5.34 -6.19 30.44
N SER A 239 -5.46 -7.51 30.36
CA SER A 239 -4.39 -8.40 29.88
C SER A 239 -4.12 -8.23 28.38
N THR A 240 -4.90 -7.40 27.70
CA THR A 240 -4.77 -7.06 26.29
C THR A 240 -4.03 -5.72 26.14
N GLU A 241 -3.15 -5.64 25.17
CA GLU A 241 -2.54 -4.39 24.73
C GLU A 241 -3.62 -3.35 24.40
N ASN A 242 -3.26 -2.07 24.52
CA ASN A 242 -4.19 -1.00 24.18
C ASN A 242 -4.59 -1.13 22.71
N ILE A 243 -5.90 -1.21 22.43
CA ILE A 243 -6.44 -1.44 21.10
C ILE A 243 -5.95 -0.37 20.09
N MET A 244 -5.76 0.86 20.56
CA MET A 244 -5.25 1.95 19.71
C MET A 244 -3.81 1.70 19.29
N LEU A 245 -2.95 1.25 20.20
CA LEU A 245 -1.56 0.91 19.91
C LEU A 245 -1.48 -0.26 18.94
N THR A 246 -2.29 -1.31 19.17
CA THR A 246 -2.38 -2.47 18.26
C THR A 246 -2.79 -2.07 16.85
N ILE A 247 -3.77 -1.15 16.72
CA ILE A 247 -4.20 -0.62 15.41
C ILE A 247 -3.08 0.21 14.77
N LEU A 248 -2.42 1.09 15.53
CA LEU A 248 -1.33 1.93 15.02
C LEU A 248 -0.14 1.08 14.57
N GLU A 249 0.25 0.08 15.35
CA GLU A 249 1.30 -0.88 14.96
C GLU A 249 0.92 -1.63 13.69
N ARG A 250 -0.33 -2.09 13.59
CA ARG A 250 -0.82 -2.78 12.39
C ARG A 250 -0.81 -1.87 11.16
N ILE A 251 -1.20 -0.61 11.32
CA ILE A 251 -1.10 0.41 10.25
C ILE A 251 0.36 0.64 9.89
N GLY A 252 1.24 0.86 10.88
CA GLY A 252 2.66 1.11 10.66
C GLY A 252 3.32 0.01 9.84
N ARG A 253 3.12 -1.25 10.23
CA ARG A 253 3.61 -2.43 9.47
C ARG A 253 2.94 -2.58 8.10
N GLY A 254 1.69 -2.14 7.97
CA GLY A 254 0.91 -2.25 6.73
C GLY A 254 1.11 -1.10 5.73
N VAL A 255 1.68 0.03 6.12
CA VAL A 255 1.87 1.20 5.25
C VAL A 255 3.27 1.21 4.61
N VAL A 256 4.16 0.40 5.13
CA VAL A 256 5.51 0.22 4.57
C VAL A 256 5.54 -1.07 3.76
N PRO A 257 6.28 -1.11 2.64
CA PRO A 257 6.42 -2.35 1.87
C PRO A 257 6.82 -3.52 2.77
N ALA A 258 6.07 -4.63 2.71
CA ALA A 258 6.29 -5.83 3.52
C ALA A 258 7.68 -6.48 3.32
N THR A 259 8.48 -5.90 2.42
CA THR A 259 9.83 -6.32 2.07
C THR A 259 10.90 -5.84 3.06
N ILE A 260 10.54 -4.93 3.99
CA ILE A 260 11.48 -4.33 4.94
C ILE A 260 11.35 -5.04 6.29
N GLU A 261 12.41 -5.65 6.77
CA GLU A 261 12.49 -6.21 8.11
C GLU A 261 12.80 -5.10 9.14
N TRP A 262 11.78 -4.65 9.86
CA TRP A 262 11.90 -3.56 10.84
C TRP A 262 12.77 -3.89 12.03
N ASP A 263 12.75 -5.13 12.50
CA ASP A 263 13.52 -5.55 13.67
C ASP A 263 15.03 -5.45 13.44
N GLN A 264 15.46 -5.55 12.18
CA GLN A 264 16.86 -5.42 11.78
C GLN A 264 17.29 -3.95 11.58
N ILE A 265 16.34 -3.02 11.38
CA ILE A 265 16.65 -1.59 11.23
C ILE A 265 17.02 -0.97 12.58
N THR A 266 16.53 -1.50 13.68
CA THR A 266 16.81 -1.00 15.04
C THR A 266 18.16 -1.47 15.59
N ASP A 267 18.68 -2.60 15.12
CA ASP A 267 19.96 -3.16 15.59
C ASP A 267 21.14 -2.68 14.70
N GLY A 268 21.72 -1.56 15.11
CA GLY A 268 22.70 -0.80 14.29
C GLY A 268 24.07 -1.45 14.05
N SER A 269 24.36 -2.61 14.67
CA SER A 269 25.72 -3.20 14.66
C SER A 269 25.98 -4.20 13.51
N GLU A 270 24.94 -4.79 12.90
CA GLU A 270 25.11 -5.81 11.85
C GLU A 270 24.87 -5.28 10.42
N ARG A 271 24.57 -3.99 10.23
CA ARG A 271 24.16 -3.41 8.94
C ARG A 271 25.23 -3.48 7.84
N LEU A 272 26.52 -3.57 8.19
CA LEU A 272 27.60 -3.43 7.23
C LEU A 272 28.08 -4.76 6.62
N THR A 273 27.56 -5.89 7.09
CA THR A 273 28.03 -7.22 6.70
C THR A 273 27.07 -8.03 5.84
N ARG A 274 25.79 -7.62 5.72
CA ARG A 274 24.78 -8.36 4.93
C ARG A 274 24.70 -7.83 3.50
N PRO A 275 24.45 -8.71 2.51
CA PRO A 275 24.18 -8.31 1.15
C PRO A 275 22.94 -7.39 1.10
N ALA A 276 22.98 -6.37 0.24
CA ALA A 276 21.87 -5.44 0.06
C ALA A 276 20.55 -6.15 -0.33
N GLU A 277 20.65 -7.27 -1.05
CA GLU A 277 19.50 -8.11 -1.40
C GLU A 277 18.79 -8.68 -0.19
N GLU A 278 19.53 -9.17 0.81
CA GLU A 278 18.94 -9.71 2.03
C GLU A 278 18.29 -8.63 2.90
N MET A 279 18.85 -7.42 2.89
CA MET A 279 18.35 -6.30 3.68
C MET A 279 17.03 -5.71 3.14
N PHE A 280 16.88 -5.65 1.84
CA PHE A 280 15.74 -4.99 1.18
C PHE A 280 14.84 -5.93 0.39
N MET A 281 15.26 -7.17 0.13
CA MET A 281 14.51 -8.15 -0.63
C MET A 281 14.38 -9.47 0.14
N SER A 282 13.75 -9.41 1.31
CA SER A 282 13.48 -10.62 2.10
C SER A 282 12.15 -11.24 1.68
N TYR A 283 12.20 -12.27 0.85
CA TYR A 283 11.05 -13.16 0.62
C TYR A 283 10.63 -13.87 1.92
N GLY A 284 11.58 -14.10 2.83
CA GLY A 284 11.34 -14.69 4.15
C GLY A 284 10.34 -13.87 4.97
N SER A 285 10.54 -12.56 5.07
CA SER A 285 9.64 -11.68 5.84
C SER A 285 8.20 -11.68 5.33
N VAL A 286 8.01 -11.77 3.99
CA VAL A 286 6.68 -11.88 3.38
C VAL A 286 6.03 -13.22 3.72
N VAL A 287 6.80 -14.32 3.66
CA VAL A 287 6.32 -15.66 4.00
C VAL A 287 6.03 -15.78 5.48
N ASP A 288 6.90 -15.30 6.35
CA ASP A 288 6.73 -15.33 7.81
C ASP A 288 5.49 -14.53 8.24
N SER A 289 5.23 -13.41 7.57
CA SER A 289 4.01 -12.63 7.79
C SER A 289 2.74 -13.45 7.49
N LEU A 290 2.73 -14.27 6.43
CA LEU A 290 1.61 -15.13 6.06
C LEU A 290 1.33 -16.21 7.10
N PHE A 291 2.36 -16.75 7.74
CA PHE A 291 2.23 -17.80 8.76
C PHE A 291 2.06 -17.25 10.18
N SER A 292 2.09 -15.93 10.38
CA SER A 292 1.92 -15.33 11.70
C SER A 292 0.49 -15.51 12.23
N LEU A 293 0.36 -15.85 13.53
CA LEU A 293 -0.93 -15.96 14.21
C LEU A 293 -1.72 -14.63 14.13
N GLN A 294 -1.04 -13.50 14.23
CA GLN A 294 -1.63 -12.16 14.14
C GLN A 294 -2.32 -11.91 12.79
N MET A 295 -1.77 -12.45 11.69
CA MET A 295 -2.38 -12.40 10.36
C MET A 295 -3.73 -13.12 10.36
N TRP A 296 -3.76 -14.37 10.84
CA TRP A 296 -4.96 -15.21 10.81
C TRP A 296 -6.07 -14.71 11.75
N ILE A 297 -5.71 -14.21 12.93
CA ILE A 297 -6.65 -13.53 13.83
C ILE A 297 -7.22 -12.29 13.12
N GLY A 298 -6.38 -11.50 12.46
CA GLY A 298 -6.82 -10.34 11.70
C GLY A 298 -7.78 -10.69 10.57
N ILE A 299 -7.49 -11.75 9.80
CA ILE A 299 -8.38 -12.23 8.73
C ILE A 299 -9.74 -12.66 9.32
N ALA A 300 -9.76 -13.38 10.44
CA ALA A 300 -10.99 -13.79 11.10
C ALA A 300 -11.84 -12.58 11.53
N ILE A 301 -11.23 -11.57 12.16
CA ILE A 301 -11.89 -10.31 12.51
C ILE A 301 -12.41 -9.59 11.27
N GLY A 302 -11.61 -9.51 10.20
CA GLY A 302 -12.01 -8.92 8.94
C GLY A 302 -13.24 -9.60 8.32
N ILE A 303 -13.29 -10.93 8.35
CA ILE A 303 -14.45 -11.71 7.87
C ILE A 303 -15.70 -11.36 8.67
N VAL A 304 -15.60 -11.22 10.00
CA VAL A 304 -16.74 -10.83 10.85
C VAL A 304 -17.29 -9.46 10.43
N PHE A 305 -16.44 -8.46 10.20
CA PHE A 305 -16.88 -7.14 9.75
C PHE A 305 -17.46 -7.16 8.33
N ILE A 306 -16.92 -7.97 7.43
CA ILE A 306 -17.47 -8.16 6.08
C ILE A 306 -18.87 -8.75 6.15
N VAL A 307 -19.08 -9.79 6.96
CA VAL A 307 -20.41 -10.41 7.16
C VAL A 307 -21.40 -9.41 7.77
N ALA A 308 -20.96 -8.63 8.75
CA ALA A 308 -21.76 -7.56 9.34
C ALA A 308 -22.14 -6.50 8.29
N SER A 309 -21.21 -6.09 7.42
CA SER A 309 -21.46 -5.14 6.32
C SER A 309 -22.53 -5.67 5.35
N ILE A 310 -22.47 -6.97 5.00
CA ILE A 310 -23.47 -7.63 4.15
C ILE A 310 -24.84 -7.64 4.83
N TRP A 311 -24.89 -7.91 6.13
CA TRP A 311 -26.12 -7.94 6.90
C TRP A 311 -26.79 -6.55 6.96
N PHE A 312 -26.03 -5.48 7.23
CA PHE A 312 -26.55 -4.12 7.21
C PHE A 312 -27.01 -3.72 5.81
N ARG A 313 -26.25 -4.03 4.76
CA ARG A 313 -26.64 -3.74 3.37
C ARG A 313 -27.95 -4.44 2.98
N LYS A 314 -28.17 -5.70 3.39
CA LYS A 314 -29.43 -6.42 3.13
C LYS A 314 -30.64 -5.72 3.74
N ARG A 315 -30.47 -5.12 4.93
CA ARG A 315 -31.52 -4.43 5.67
C ARG A 315 -31.67 -2.95 5.32
N ALA A 316 -30.71 -2.38 4.62
CA ALA A 316 -30.80 -1.03 4.14
C ALA A 316 -31.94 -0.96 3.11
N THR A 317 -33.10 -0.55 3.59
CA THR A 317 -34.26 -0.11 2.85
C THR A 317 -34.34 1.41 2.99
N ASP A 318 -35.08 2.06 2.13
CA ASP A 318 -35.24 3.51 2.06
C ASP A 318 -35.48 4.19 3.42
N SER A 319 -34.42 4.59 4.11
CA SER A 319 -34.52 5.44 5.29
C SER A 319 -33.67 6.68 5.09
#